data_e353a26bfc59529532636d9643f248ea
#
_entry.id   e353a26bfc59529532636d9643f248ea
#
_cell.length_a   1.000
_cell.length_b   1.000
_cell.length_c   1.000
_cell.angle_alpha   90.00
_cell.angle_beta   90.00
_cell.angle_gamma   90.00
#
_symmetry.space_group_name_H-M   'P 1'
#
loop_
_entity.id
_entity.type
_entity.pdbx_description
1 polymer ?
#
loop_
_entity_poly.entity_id
_entity_poly.type
_entity_poly.pdbx_seq_one_letter_code
_entity_poly.pdbx_strand_id
1 'polypeptide(L)'
;EISCSLVGSEMCIRDRLGIDSETRPSFTKGQSHKVALLQISSEEHCFLFRLNLTGLPLPVITLLETPAVTKVGLSLRDDFMMLHKRAPFEQRGCIELQEYVRTFGIQDRSLQKIYAILFGEKISKSQRLSNWEADVLTPSQQQYAATDAWACLNIYNRLQELKRTGDFELAIEESCHTTTL
;
A
#
# COMPACT_ATOMS: atom_id res chain seq x y z
N GLU A 1 15.23 -14.83 -13.73
CA GLU A 1 14.32 -15.10 -14.86
C GLU A 1 12.90 -15.23 -14.32
N ILE A 2 12.03 -14.29 -14.66
CA ILE A 2 10.60 -14.38 -14.36
C ILE A 2 9.97 -15.13 -15.51
N SER A 3 9.71 -16.43 -15.32
CA SER A 3 8.97 -17.25 -16.27
C SER A 3 7.48 -17.05 -16.05
N CYS A 4 6.81 -16.43 -17.00
CA CYS A 4 5.36 -16.30 -17.02
C CYS A 4 4.78 -17.49 -17.78
N SER A 5 4.19 -18.46 -17.07
CA SER A 5 3.40 -19.54 -17.67
C SER A 5 1.92 -19.31 -17.36
N LEU A 6 1.16 -19.08 -18.41
CA LEU A 6 -0.28 -18.78 -18.42
C LEU A 6 -1.09 -20.06 -18.61
N VAL A 7 -1.89 -20.48 -17.62
CA VAL A 7 -3.09 -21.30 -17.86
C VAL A 7 -4.17 -20.97 -16.81
N GLY A 8 -5.36 -20.55 -17.29
CA GLY A 8 -6.68 -20.63 -16.67
C GLY A 8 -6.87 -20.04 -15.26
N SER A 9 -8.01 -19.52 -14.94
CA SER A 9 -8.58 -19.02 -13.65
C SER A 9 -7.68 -18.59 -12.47
N GLU A 10 -6.44 -19.06 -12.34
CA GLU A 10 -5.43 -18.60 -11.37
C GLU A 10 -4.77 -17.28 -11.77
N MET A 11 -5.03 -16.77 -12.97
CA MET A 11 -4.41 -15.55 -13.51
C MET A 11 -4.84 -14.28 -12.78
N CYS A 12 -5.99 -14.27 -12.12
CA CYS A 12 -6.49 -13.08 -11.41
C CYS A 12 -5.76 -12.77 -10.09
N ILE A 13 -5.03 -13.72 -9.51
CA ILE A 13 -4.37 -13.55 -8.20
C ILE A 13 -2.94 -13.02 -8.37
N ARG A 14 -2.28 -13.30 -9.50
CA ARG A 14 -0.88 -12.90 -9.75
C ARG A 14 -0.69 -11.47 -10.25
N ASP A 15 -1.78 -10.77 -10.60
CA ASP A 15 -1.74 -9.44 -11.20
C ASP A 15 -1.94 -8.31 -10.19
N ARG A 16 -1.79 -8.59 -8.90
CA ARG A 16 -2.00 -7.61 -7.82
C ARG A 16 -0.84 -7.60 -6.86
N LEU A 17 -0.39 -6.41 -6.52
CA LEU A 17 0.73 -6.19 -5.61
C LEU A 17 0.35 -5.12 -4.60
N GLY A 18 0.67 -5.35 -3.34
CA GLY A 18 0.68 -4.31 -2.33
C GLY A 18 1.95 -3.48 -2.44
N ILE A 19 1.84 -2.18 -2.35
CA ILE A 19 3.00 -1.29 -2.32
C ILE A 19 2.91 -0.30 -1.18
N ASP A 20 4.08 0.06 -0.64
CA ASP A 20 4.24 1.10 0.37
C ASP A 20 5.63 1.71 0.26
N SER A 21 5.88 2.85 0.87
CA SER A 21 7.20 3.48 0.86
C SER A 21 7.57 4.10 2.20
N GLU A 22 8.87 4.05 2.52
CA GLU A 22 9.38 4.60 3.75
C GLU A 22 10.43 5.69 3.49
N THR A 23 10.27 6.78 4.24
CA THR A 23 11.18 7.92 4.21
C THR A 23 11.71 8.17 5.62
N ARG A 24 13.01 8.43 5.74
CA ARG A 24 13.59 8.84 7.02
C ARG A 24 12.88 10.10 7.53
N PRO A 25 12.38 10.09 8.78
CA PRO A 25 11.74 11.26 9.35
C PRO A 25 12.72 12.43 9.48
N SER A 26 12.24 13.64 9.21
CA SER A 26 12.98 14.87 9.49
C SER A 26 12.33 15.61 10.64
N PHE A 27 13.12 15.98 11.63
CA PHE A 27 12.70 16.77 12.79
C PHE A 27 13.15 18.25 12.67
N THR A 28 13.82 18.59 11.57
CA THR A 28 14.31 19.94 11.30
C THR A 28 13.44 20.61 10.25
N LYS A 29 12.93 21.81 10.53
CA LYS A 29 12.11 22.57 9.58
C LYS A 29 12.88 22.84 8.28
N GLY A 30 12.25 22.56 7.14
CA GLY A 30 12.84 22.77 5.81
C GLY A 30 13.74 21.64 5.32
N GLN A 31 14.04 20.64 6.13
CA GLN A 31 14.78 19.45 5.71
C GLN A 31 13.82 18.35 5.28
N SER A 32 14.04 17.77 4.12
CA SER A 32 13.28 16.61 3.63
C SER A 32 14.23 15.53 3.11
N HIS A 33 13.88 14.27 3.37
CA HIS A 33 14.60 13.12 2.84
C HIS A 33 13.88 12.56 1.61
N LYS A 34 14.61 11.88 0.73
CA LYS A 34 14.00 11.10 -0.37
C LYS A 34 13.54 9.76 0.16
N VAL A 35 12.55 9.14 -0.49
CA VAL A 35 12.13 7.77 -0.17
C VAL A 35 13.35 6.85 -0.07
N ALA A 36 13.54 6.21 1.07
CA ALA A 36 14.68 5.33 1.32
C ALA A 36 14.39 3.87 0.99
N LEU A 37 13.15 3.45 1.14
CA LEU A 37 12.71 2.07 0.95
C LEU A 37 11.40 2.07 0.17
N LEU A 38 11.27 1.17 -0.81
CA LEU A 38 10.03 0.83 -1.48
C LEU A 38 9.74 -0.65 -1.22
N GLN A 39 8.54 -0.95 -0.76
CA GLN A 39 8.06 -2.29 -0.54
C GLN A 39 7.10 -2.70 -1.65
N ILE A 40 7.27 -3.92 -2.16
CA ILE A 40 6.36 -4.53 -3.14
C ILE A 40 6.05 -5.94 -2.66
N SER A 41 4.79 -6.20 -2.32
CA SER A 41 4.33 -7.47 -1.77
C SER A 41 3.37 -8.20 -2.70
N SER A 42 3.63 -9.47 -2.94
CA SER A 42 2.62 -10.45 -3.31
C SER A 42 1.98 -11.04 -2.05
N GLU A 43 1.13 -12.05 -2.19
CA GLU A 43 0.53 -12.75 -1.04
C GLU A 43 1.58 -13.53 -0.23
N GLU A 44 2.61 -14.07 -0.89
CA GLU A 44 3.59 -14.96 -0.29
C GLU A 44 4.95 -14.27 -0.02
N HIS A 45 5.30 -13.24 -0.77
CA HIS A 45 6.63 -12.63 -0.74
C HIS A 45 6.54 -11.10 -0.73
N CYS A 46 7.42 -10.48 0.04
CA CYS A 46 7.63 -9.04 0.00
C CYS A 46 9.08 -8.71 -0.37
N PHE A 47 9.24 -7.83 -1.36
CA PHE A 47 10.53 -7.31 -1.81
C PHE A 47 10.77 -5.91 -1.23
N LEU A 48 11.93 -5.72 -0.61
CA LEU A 48 12.36 -4.47 0.00
C LEU A 48 13.46 -3.82 -0.84
N PHE A 49 13.11 -2.80 -1.61
CA PHE A 49 14.05 -2.08 -2.48
C PHE A 49 14.67 -0.90 -1.73
N ARG A 50 15.96 -1.01 -1.40
CA ARG A 50 16.74 0.02 -0.70
C ARG A 50 17.11 1.16 -1.65
N LEU A 51 16.16 2.08 -1.88
CA LEU A 51 16.32 3.17 -2.86
C LEU A 51 17.40 4.19 -2.49
N ASN A 52 17.77 4.29 -1.22
CA ASN A 52 18.89 5.09 -0.78
C ASN A 52 20.25 4.53 -1.25
N LEU A 53 20.33 3.22 -1.56
CA LEU A 53 21.53 2.55 -2.04
C LEU A 53 21.55 2.37 -3.56
N THR A 54 20.40 2.02 -4.16
CA THR A 54 20.32 1.61 -5.57
C THR A 54 19.68 2.65 -6.49
N GLY A 55 19.07 3.70 -5.94
CA GLY A 55 18.12 4.52 -6.69
C GLY A 55 16.84 3.75 -6.99
N LEU A 56 16.03 4.24 -7.91
CA LEU A 56 14.83 3.55 -8.39
C LEU A 56 15.19 2.70 -9.62
N PRO A 57 15.24 1.35 -9.51
CA PRO A 57 15.72 0.50 -10.61
C PRO A 57 14.73 0.47 -11.78
N LEU A 58 15.25 0.38 -13.01
CA LEU A 58 14.43 0.35 -14.23
C LEU A 58 13.35 -0.76 -14.21
N PRO A 59 13.60 -1.99 -13.75
CA PRO A 59 12.55 -3.01 -13.65
C PRO A 59 11.40 -2.61 -12.72
N VAL A 60 11.68 -1.88 -11.66
CA VAL A 60 10.65 -1.35 -10.73
C VAL A 60 9.84 -0.24 -11.43
N ILE A 61 10.50 0.66 -12.16
CA ILE A 61 9.83 1.68 -12.98
C ILE A 61 8.87 0.99 -13.97
N THR A 62 9.36 0.02 -14.74
CA THR A 62 8.55 -0.74 -15.69
C THR A 62 7.34 -1.38 -15.02
N LEU A 63 7.50 -1.95 -13.81
CA LEU A 63 6.40 -2.53 -13.04
C LEU A 63 5.37 -1.45 -12.64
N LEU A 64 5.83 -0.29 -12.17
CA LEU A 64 4.95 0.82 -11.77
C LEU A 64 4.16 1.38 -12.96
N GLU A 65 4.73 1.37 -14.16
CA GLU A 65 4.11 1.83 -15.41
C GLU A 65 3.22 0.77 -16.09
N THR A 66 3.31 -0.50 -15.70
CA THR A 66 2.55 -1.60 -16.32
C THR A 66 1.08 -1.56 -15.87
N PRO A 67 0.11 -1.26 -16.76
CA PRO A 67 -1.30 -1.16 -16.37
C PRO A 67 -1.94 -2.53 -16.07
N ALA A 68 -1.40 -3.61 -16.61
CA ALA A 68 -1.91 -4.98 -16.39
C ALA A 68 -1.67 -5.51 -14.98
N VAL A 69 -0.73 -4.91 -14.23
CA VAL A 69 -0.49 -5.24 -12.82
C VAL A 69 -1.13 -4.19 -11.94
N THR A 70 -2.06 -4.60 -11.09
CA THR A 70 -2.69 -3.72 -10.11
C THR A 70 -1.75 -3.46 -8.93
N LYS A 71 -1.42 -2.19 -8.66
CA LYS A 71 -0.66 -1.78 -7.48
C LYS A 71 -1.62 -1.16 -6.47
N VAL A 72 -1.65 -1.72 -5.28
CA VAL A 72 -2.55 -1.32 -4.21
C VAL A 72 -1.75 -0.73 -3.06
N GLY A 73 -2.10 0.43 -2.60
CA GLY A 73 -1.44 1.06 -1.46
C GLY A 73 -2.33 2.08 -0.78
N LEU A 74 -1.83 2.63 0.29
CA LEU A 74 -2.53 3.63 1.10
C LEU A 74 -1.74 4.93 1.09
N SER A 75 -2.37 6.05 0.72
CA SER A 75 -1.72 7.35 0.49
C SER A 75 -0.77 7.36 -0.72
N LEU A 76 -1.05 6.57 -1.74
CA LEU A 76 -0.21 6.40 -2.95
C LEU A 76 0.14 7.72 -3.64
N ARG A 77 -0.72 8.73 -3.57
CA ARG A 77 -0.44 10.06 -4.14
C ARG A 77 0.83 10.67 -3.55
N ASP A 78 0.98 10.58 -2.23
CA ASP A 78 2.13 11.14 -1.52
C ASP A 78 3.39 10.29 -1.80
N ASP A 79 3.25 8.96 -1.82
CA ASP A 79 4.34 8.04 -2.15
C ASP A 79 4.88 8.29 -3.57
N PHE A 80 4.02 8.37 -4.57
CA PHE A 80 4.44 8.65 -5.95
C PHE A 80 5.05 10.04 -6.10
N MET A 81 4.49 11.05 -5.45
CA MET A 81 5.08 12.40 -5.44
C MET A 81 6.52 12.36 -4.89
N MET A 82 6.78 11.56 -3.88
CA MET A 82 8.11 11.41 -3.31
C MET A 82 9.02 10.51 -4.15
N LEU A 83 8.50 9.45 -4.78
CA LEU A 83 9.25 8.58 -5.69
C LEU A 83 9.67 9.32 -6.96
N HIS A 84 8.87 10.22 -7.49
CA HIS A 84 9.22 11.08 -8.64
C HIS A 84 10.44 11.98 -8.38
N LYS A 85 10.77 12.26 -7.10
CA LYS A 85 12.03 12.95 -6.76
C LYS A 85 13.27 12.07 -6.98
N ARG A 86 13.09 10.75 -7.23
CA ARG A 86 14.17 9.83 -7.54
C ARG A 86 14.34 9.59 -9.05
N ALA A 87 13.25 9.38 -9.76
CA ALA A 87 13.24 9.20 -11.20
C ALA A 87 11.85 9.55 -11.76
N PRO A 88 11.77 10.04 -13.01
CA PRO A 88 10.49 10.22 -13.70
C PRO A 88 9.92 8.88 -14.14
N PHE A 89 8.61 8.67 -13.97
CA PHE A 89 7.84 7.54 -14.49
C PHE A 89 6.35 7.91 -14.49
N GLU A 90 5.53 7.12 -15.18
CA GLU A 90 4.08 7.30 -15.22
C GLU A 90 3.39 6.11 -14.54
N GLN A 91 2.94 6.27 -13.29
CA GLN A 91 2.26 5.22 -12.55
C GLN A 91 0.93 4.86 -13.22
N ARG A 92 0.68 3.57 -13.42
CA ARG A 92 -0.54 3.03 -14.02
C ARG A 92 -1.06 1.83 -13.23
N GLY A 93 -2.37 1.53 -13.33
CA GLY A 93 -2.98 0.40 -12.65
C GLY A 93 -2.90 0.49 -11.12
N CYS A 94 -3.02 1.70 -10.55
CA CYS A 94 -2.90 1.94 -9.11
C CYS A 94 -4.26 2.10 -8.45
N ILE A 95 -4.43 1.53 -7.27
CA ILE A 95 -5.64 1.64 -6.44
C ILE A 95 -5.27 2.25 -5.10
N GLU A 96 -5.84 3.43 -4.84
CA GLU A 96 -5.73 4.13 -3.56
C GLU A 96 -6.73 3.55 -2.56
N LEU A 97 -6.23 2.88 -1.53
CA LEU A 97 -7.09 2.23 -0.54
C LEU A 97 -7.95 3.19 0.25
N GLN A 98 -7.45 4.39 0.57
CA GLN A 98 -8.25 5.37 1.33
C GLN A 98 -9.53 5.77 0.61
N GLU A 99 -9.54 5.77 -0.71
CA GLU A 99 -10.73 6.03 -1.51
C GLU A 99 -11.56 4.75 -1.72
N TYR A 100 -10.87 3.62 -1.94
CA TYR A 100 -11.52 2.36 -2.22
C TYR A 100 -12.34 1.83 -1.02
N VAL A 101 -11.81 1.90 0.20
CA VAL A 101 -12.51 1.45 1.43
C VAL A 101 -13.80 2.23 1.70
N ARG A 102 -13.88 3.48 1.25
CA ARG A 102 -15.10 4.30 1.41
C ARG A 102 -16.29 3.73 0.67
N THR A 103 -16.08 3.04 -0.45
CA THR A 103 -17.15 2.38 -1.18
C THR A 103 -17.79 1.24 -0.40
N PHE A 104 -17.16 0.82 0.71
CA PHE A 104 -17.65 -0.18 1.67
C PHE A 104 -18.08 0.45 3.00
N GLY A 105 -18.24 1.79 3.06
CA GLY A 105 -18.66 2.49 4.27
C GLY A 105 -17.55 2.72 5.31
N ILE A 106 -16.31 2.31 5.06
CA ILE A 106 -15.19 2.51 5.99
C ILE A 106 -14.66 3.94 5.84
N GLN A 107 -14.78 4.74 6.89
CA GLN A 107 -14.36 6.15 6.91
C GLN A 107 -12.92 6.36 7.41
N ASP A 108 -12.35 5.37 8.07
CA ASP A 108 -10.98 5.44 8.57
C ASP A 108 -9.95 5.49 7.43
N ARG A 109 -8.88 6.26 7.66
CA ARG A 109 -7.79 6.47 6.69
C ARG A 109 -6.46 5.84 7.11
N SER A 110 -6.41 5.24 8.29
CA SER A 110 -5.20 4.61 8.81
C SER A 110 -5.17 3.15 8.44
N LEU A 111 -4.06 2.68 7.85
CA LEU A 111 -3.86 1.28 7.47
C LEU A 111 -4.23 0.33 8.62
N GLN A 112 -3.72 0.61 9.84
CA GLN A 112 -3.94 -0.23 11.01
C GLN A 112 -5.40 -0.29 11.46
N LYS A 113 -6.13 0.81 11.32
CA LYS A 113 -7.56 0.84 11.66
C LYS A 113 -8.41 0.12 10.61
N ILE A 114 -8.13 0.37 9.32
CA ILE A 114 -8.80 -0.33 8.22
C ILE A 114 -8.59 -1.84 8.36
N TYR A 115 -7.33 -2.25 8.62
CA TYR A 115 -6.99 -3.66 8.81
C TYR A 115 -7.75 -4.25 10.02
N ALA A 116 -7.78 -3.53 11.15
CA ALA A 116 -8.51 -3.97 12.34
C ALA A 116 -10.02 -4.11 12.12
N ILE A 117 -10.63 -3.22 11.34
CA ILE A 117 -12.06 -3.29 10.98
C ILE A 117 -12.35 -4.56 10.16
N LEU A 118 -11.48 -4.90 9.20
CA LEU A 118 -11.72 -5.99 8.26
C LEU A 118 -11.32 -7.37 8.79
N PHE A 119 -10.32 -7.43 9.68
CA PHE A 119 -9.73 -8.70 10.14
C PHE A 119 -9.82 -8.91 11.64
N GLY A 120 -10.21 -7.90 12.43
CA GLY A 120 -10.22 -8.00 13.90
C GLY A 120 -8.83 -7.97 14.54
N GLU A 121 -7.78 -7.77 13.76
CA GLU A 121 -6.38 -7.85 14.19
C GLU A 121 -5.69 -6.49 14.15
N LYS A 122 -4.59 -6.34 14.91
CA LYS A 122 -3.82 -5.09 14.98
C LYS A 122 -2.46 -5.22 14.33
N ILE A 123 -2.10 -4.26 13.48
CA ILE A 123 -0.76 -4.11 12.93
C ILE A 123 0.03 -3.10 13.78
N SER A 124 1.31 -3.39 14.02
CA SER A 124 2.21 -2.53 14.81
C SER A 124 2.54 -1.23 14.06
N LYS A 125 2.72 -0.12 14.80
CA LYS A 125 3.26 1.17 14.31
C LYS A 125 4.68 1.45 14.82
N SER A 126 5.34 0.47 15.42
CA SER A 126 6.55 0.69 16.22
C SER A 126 7.74 1.25 15.44
N GLN A 127 7.83 1.01 14.13
CA GLN A 127 8.96 1.41 13.30
C GLN A 127 8.72 2.64 12.42
N ARG A 128 7.55 3.26 12.50
CA ARG A 128 7.16 4.41 11.66
C ARG A 128 8.17 5.57 11.65
N LEU A 129 8.84 5.83 12.77
CA LEU A 129 9.81 6.92 12.91
C LEU A 129 11.27 6.43 12.89
N SER A 130 11.51 5.27 12.30
CA SER A 130 12.84 4.66 12.20
C SER A 130 13.75 5.38 11.19
N ASN A 131 15.06 5.18 11.34
CA ASN A 131 16.02 5.61 10.32
C ASN A 131 16.04 4.61 9.16
N TRP A 132 15.24 4.89 8.14
CA TRP A 132 15.15 4.07 6.92
C TRP A 132 16.38 4.17 6.00
N GLU A 133 17.28 5.14 6.24
CA GLU A 133 18.55 5.31 5.52
C GLU A 133 19.73 4.60 6.21
N ALA A 134 19.50 3.85 7.30
CA ALA A 134 20.55 3.10 7.98
C ALA A 134 21.24 2.11 7.03
N ASP A 135 22.55 1.84 7.21
CA ASP A 135 23.31 0.92 6.35
C ASP A 135 22.68 -0.48 6.33
N VAL A 136 22.22 -0.95 7.48
CA VAL A 136 21.50 -2.22 7.63
C VAL A 136 20.18 -1.96 8.34
N LEU A 137 19.07 -2.43 7.74
CA LEU A 137 17.77 -2.43 8.39
C LEU A 137 17.68 -3.59 9.38
N THR A 138 17.20 -3.30 10.58
CA THR A 138 16.95 -4.33 11.59
C THR A 138 15.84 -5.30 11.13
N PRO A 139 15.78 -6.53 11.65
CA PRO A 139 14.66 -7.45 11.36
C PRO A 139 13.30 -6.84 11.66
N SER A 140 13.16 -6.05 12.73
CA SER A 140 11.91 -5.37 13.08
C SER A 140 11.50 -4.31 12.05
N GLN A 141 12.47 -3.57 11.47
CA GLN A 141 12.19 -2.63 10.39
C GLN A 141 11.76 -3.36 9.11
N GLN A 142 12.47 -4.43 8.75
CA GLN A 142 12.15 -5.24 7.58
C GLN A 142 10.75 -5.83 7.69
N GLN A 143 10.42 -6.40 8.85
CA GLN A 143 9.10 -6.97 9.10
C GLN A 143 8.01 -5.90 9.06
N TYR A 144 8.22 -4.75 9.69
CA TYR A 144 7.27 -3.65 9.67
C TYR A 144 6.97 -3.20 8.23
N ALA A 145 8.00 -2.91 7.45
CA ALA A 145 7.87 -2.45 6.08
C ALA A 145 7.19 -3.50 5.17
N ALA A 146 7.55 -4.77 5.33
CA ALA A 146 6.91 -5.87 4.60
C ALA A 146 5.43 -6.01 4.98
N THR A 147 5.09 -5.86 6.26
CA THR A 147 3.72 -5.97 6.77
C THR A 147 2.83 -4.86 6.21
N ASP A 148 3.30 -3.63 6.09
CA ASP A 148 2.49 -2.51 5.61
C ASP A 148 2.10 -2.70 4.12
N ALA A 149 3.03 -3.09 3.25
CA ALA A 149 2.73 -3.42 1.85
C ALA A 149 1.83 -4.66 1.71
N TRP A 150 2.10 -5.72 2.48
CA TRP A 150 1.30 -6.94 2.51
C TRP A 150 -0.13 -6.68 2.99
N ALA A 151 -0.30 -5.85 4.01
CA ALA A 151 -1.61 -5.48 4.54
C ALA A 151 -2.44 -4.70 3.52
N CYS A 152 -1.82 -3.82 2.73
CA CYS A 152 -2.51 -3.14 1.63
C CYS A 152 -3.12 -4.14 0.64
N LEU A 153 -2.35 -5.16 0.25
CA LEU A 153 -2.85 -6.20 -0.66
C LEU A 153 -3.99 -7.02 -0.03
N ASN A 154 -3.84 -7.42 1.23
CA ASN A 154 -4.86 -8.21 1.94
C ASN A 154 -6.16 -7.45 2.13
N ILE A 155 -6.09 -6.17 2.49
CA ILE A 155 -7.28 -5.31 2.57
C ILE A 155 -8.00 -5.32 1.22
N TYR A 156 -7.28 -5.09 0.13
CA TYR A 156 -7.88 -5.09 -1.21
C TYR A 156 -8.52 -6.43 -1.56
N ASN A 157 -7.82 -7.55 -1.35
CA ASN A 157 -8.33 -8.88 -1.62
C ASN A 157 -9.60 -9.17 -0.79
N ARG A 158 -9.63 -8.81 0.49
CA ARG A 158 -10.79 -8.95 1.35
C ARG A 158 -11.98 -8.14 0.84
N LEU A 159 -11.76 -6.91 0.43
CA LEU A 159 -12.80 -6.06 -0.14
C LEU A 159 -13.33 -6.59 -1.48
N GLN A 160 -12.46 -7.18 -2.32
CA GLN A 160 -12.89 -7.85 -3.56
C GLN A 160 -13.77 -9.07 -3.24
N GLU A 161 -13.43 -9.84 -2.22
CA GLU A 161 -14.24 -10.97 -1.74
C GLU A 161 -15.61 -10.49 -1.26
N LEU A 162 -15.66 -9.50 -0.38
CA LEU A 162 -16.89 -8.90 0.13
C LEU A 162 -17.77 -8.38 -1.03
N LYS A 163 -17.17 -7.72 -2.00
CA LYS A 163 -17.89 -7.24 -3.20
C LYS A 163 -18.48 -8.41 -4.01
N ARG A 164 -17.76 -9.52 -4.12
CA ARG A 164 -18.21 -10.70 -4.86
C ARG A 164 -19.33 -11.46 -4.14
N THR A 165 -19.27 -11.55 -2.81
CA THR A 165 -20.25 -12.26 -1.99
C THR A 165 -21.46 -11.40 -1.64
N GLY A 166 -21.32 -10.06 -1.68
CA GLY A 166 -22.33 -9.13 -1.17
C GLY A 166 -22.46 -9.12 0.36
N ASP A 167 -21.50 -9.72 1.06
CA ASP A 167 -21.51 -9.91 2.51
C ASP A 167 -20.93 -8.69 3.24
N PHE A 168 -21.53 -7.53 3.00
CA PHE A 168 -21.25 -6.29 3.73
C PHE A 168 -22.47 -5.40 3.78
N GLU A 169 -22.70 -4.77 4.92
CA GLU A 169 -23.71 -3.75 5.09
C GLU A 169 -23.05 -2.36 5.06
N LEU A 170 -23.55 -1.49 4.19
CA LEU A 170 -23.18 -0.08 4.24
C LEU A 170 -23.87 0.53 5.46
N ALA A 171 -23.12 1.07 6.42
CA ALA A 171 -23.68 1.91 7.46
C ALA A 171 -24.22 3.18 6.80
N ILE A 172 -25.52 3.21 6.52
CA ILE A 172 -26.23 4.41 6.08
C ILE A 172 -26.31 5.31 7.31
N GLU A 173 -25.56 6.40 7.34
CA GLU A 173 -25.83 7.48 8.30
C GLU A 173 -27.23 8.02 7.97
N GLU A 174 -28.21 7.67 8.81
CA GLU A 174 -29.51 8.35 8.79
C GLU A 174 -29.24 9.82 9.12
N SER A 175 -29.28 10.66 8.11
CA SER A 175 -29.34 12.11 8.27
C SER A 175 -30.63 12.43 9.02
N CYS A 176 -30.50 12.60 10.34
CA CYS A 176 -31.59 13.07 11.20
C CYS A 176 -31.96 14.48 10.76
N HIS A 177 -32.91 14.57 9.81
CA HIS A 177 -33.62 15.82 9.55
C HIS A 177 -34.55 16.06 10.71
N THR A 178 -34.05 16.73 11.75
CA THR A 178 -34.89 17.35 12.78
C THR A 178 -35.61 18.50 12.11
N THR A 179 -36.80 18.25 11.57
CA THR A 179 -37.74 19.29 11.21
C THR A 179 -38.27 19.84 12.52
N THR A 180 -37.77 21.00 12.93
CA THR A 180 -38.38 21.78 14.01
C THR A 180 -39.57 22.53 13.39
N LEU A 181 -40.76 22.21 13.86
CA LEU A 181 -41.99 22.99 13.69
C LEU A 181 -41.95 24.20 14.61
#